data_df6256ab9d202dc96a631971dce2f0be
#
_entry.id   df6256ab9d202dc96a631971dce2f0be
#
_cell.length_a   1.000
_cell.length_b   1.000
_cell.length_c   1.000
_cell.angle_alpha   90.00
_cell.angle_beta   90.00
_cell.angle_gamma   90.00
#
_symmetry.space_group_name_H-M   'P 1'
#
loop_
_entity.id
_entity.type
_entity.pdbx_description
1 polymer ?
#
loop_
_entity_poly.entity_id
_entity_poly.type
_entity_poly.pdbx_seq_one_letter_code
_entity_poly.pdbx_strand_id
1 'polypeptide(L)'
;MQNLDGYDVIETVAHQPWVLGHKVGMIGISYGAISQLFTAQLDPPDLEAISPLSTIDATASTLYPGGILNTGFATGWAQGRQHDAEPAGPQTGQPWAYQRIQNGDATCAANQALHGEAADLGAKIAANSHYVPAVADPLDPVSFVHKITAPVFLACQWEDEQTGGQCPELVQHFTGSTQKWFTFTNGAHVDSLDPATFDRWYDFLELYVAHQAPSQGTASTLHALAPALYQVALGIPAGDGVQLPQDPIQQIPTYAAALTAFDALPEVRVLFDNGAGAPAGGVAHAGDPYAGFEQSFSTYPVTSTAQRWYLDAGGALTATRPSGFGVDQYTSNAGALPLTDYSGTNTGGGGLWSNAAAWQWNWQQNPAGTAVSYVTPPLAADTTVIGAGAVRLWVRSSTPDVDLQATISEVRSDGNETFVQNGWLRASERALSHNSDDYLGIPSTPTDPVPTFTADDAAQMPAHKFVKVVIPLYDEGHVYRAGSRIRVTISAPNGTQPVWSFGQTQPASGTATVSIARSASMPSRLVLPVVAGVTAPTALPACPSLRNEPCRPYQPIANAGGTP
;
A
#
# COMPACT_ATOMS: atom_id res chain seq x y z
N MET A 1 -10.11 23.35 -6.35
CA MET A 1 -10.12 24.51 -5.41
C MET A 1 -9.22 24.26 -4.21
N GLN A 2 -9.34 23.16 -3.45
CA GLN A 2 -8.49 22.94 -2.24
C GLN A 2 -6.98 23.01 -2.48
N ASN A 3 -6.49 22.60 -3.65
CA ASN A 3 -5.08 22.75 -4.01
C ASN A 3 -4.65 24.23 -4.19
N LEU A 4 -5.54 25.08 -4.71
CA LEU A 4 -5.30 26.53 -4.78
C LEU A 4 -5.29 27.17 -3.39
N ASP A 5 -6.19 26.73 -2.51
CA ASP A 5 -6.19 27.18 -1.11
C ASP A 5 -4.86 26.80 -0.43
N GLY A 6 -4.35 25.59 -0.71
CA GLY A 6 -3.03 25.14 -0.24
C GLY A 6 -1.89 26.04 -0.74
N TYR A 7 -1.90 26.42 -2.01
CA TYR A 7 -0.96 27.38 -2.59
C TYR A 7 -1.01 28.72 -1.85
N ASP A 8 -2.20 29.32 -1.71
CA ASP A 8 -2.38 30.60 -1.03
C ASP A 8 -1.96 30.55 0.44
N VAL A 9 -2.17 29.43 1.11
CA VAL A 9 -1.70 29.21 2.50
C VAL A 9 -0.17 29.20 2.56
N ILE A 10 0.52 28.49 1.66
CA ILE A 10 1.99 28.47 1.60
C ILE A 10 2.52 29.89 1.45
N GLU A 11 2.07 30.63 0.44
CA GLU A 11 2.53 31.98 0.17
C GLU A 11 2.21 32.93 1.33
N THR A 12 1.01 32.81 1.93
CA THR A 12 0.62 33.63 3.07
C THR A 12 1.47 33.35 4.31
N VAL A 13 1.74 32.09 4.61
CA VAL A 13 2.52 31.68 5.78
C VAL A 13 3.99 32.05 5.59
N ALA A 14 4.56 31.80 4.42
CA ALA A 14 5.96 32.11 4.11
C ALA A 14 6.28 33.60 4.32
N HIS A 15 5.35 34.49 4.00
CA HIS A 15 5.53 35.94 4.16
C HIS A 15 5.28 36.46 5.58
N GLN A 16 5.00 35.60 6.57
CA GLN A 16 4.86 36.06 7.95
C GLN A 16 6.23 36.45 8.54
N PRO A 17 6.30 37.46 9.43
CA PRO A 17 7.56 37.96 9.96
C PRO A 17 8.30 36.99 10.89
N TRP A 18 7.63 35.91 11.29
CA TRP A 18 8.20 34.85 12.14
C TRP A 18 8.69 33.64 11.32
N VAL A 19 8.53 33.63 9.99
CA VAL A 19 9.01 32.55 9.13
C VAL A 19 10.43 32.83 8.66
N LEU A 20 11.33 31.93 8.98
CA LEU A 20 12.73 32.03 8.62
C LEU A 20 12.91 31.88 7.10
N GLY A 21 13.62 32.82 6.49
CA GLY A 21 13.94 32.77 5.05
C GLY A 21 12.74 32.92 4.11
N HIS A 22 11.53 33.16 4.63
CA HIS A 22 10.29 33.24 3.84
C HIS A 22 10.01 31.96 3.04
N LYS A 23 10.36 30.80 3.57
CA LYS A 23 10.18 29.48 2.97
C LYS A 23 9.52 28.52 3.95
N VAL A 24 8.72 27.59 3.43
CA VAL A 24 8.05 26.57 4.23
C VAL A 24 8.16 25.20 3.57
N GLY A 25 8.19 24.14 4.38
CA GLY A 25 8.03 22.76 3.92
C GLY A 25 6.65 22.22 4.26
N MET A 26 6.21 21.20 3.56
CA MET A 26 5.01 20.45 3.91
C MET A 26 5.37 19.07 4.45
N ILE A 27 4.71 18.68 5.55
CA ILE A 27 4.85 17.38 6.17
C ILE A 27 3.46 16.78 6.43
N GLY A 28 3.36 15.46 6.43
CA GLY A 28 2.11 14.79 6.81
C GLY A 28 2.05 13.35 6.37
N ILE A 29 1.21 12.60 7.08
CA ILE A 29 0.87 11.21 6.79
C ILE A 29 -0.56 11.16 6.23
N SER A 30 -0.87 10.17 5.37
CA SER A 30 -2.23 9.90 4.89
C SER A 30 -2.82 11.09 4.11
N TYR A 31 -3.97 11.59 4.51
CA TYR A 31 -4.59 12.77 3.90
C TYR A 31 -3.65 14.00 3.89
N GLY A 32 -2.85 14.16 4.95
CA GLY A 32 -1.80 15.18 5.00
C GLY A 32 -0.68 14.96 3.98
N ALA A 33 -0.43 13.73 3.56
CA ALA A 33 0.48 13.39 2.46
C ALA A 33 -0.15 13.68 1.09
N ILE A 34 -1.39 13.21 0.89
CA ILE A 34 -2.14 13.42 -0.34
C ILE A 34 -2.27 14.92 -0.64
N SER A 35 -2.62 15.74 0.36
CA SER A 35 -2.77 17.18 0.20
C SER A 35 -1.48 17.89 -0.22
N GLN A 36 -0.30 17.38 0.20
CA GLN A 36 1.00 17.90 -0.27
C GLN A 36 1.15 17.73 -1.77
N LEU A 37 0.82 16.54 -2.30
CA LEU A 37 0.94 16.27 -3.74
C LEU A 37 0.05 17.19 -4.56
N PHE A 38 -1.20 17.38 -4.10
CA PHE A 38 -2.16 18.29 -4.76
C PHE A 38 -1.73 19.76 -4.71
N THR A 39 -1.07 20.19 -3.66
CA THR A 39 -0.59 21.55 -3.51
C THR A 39 0.71 21.76 -4.29
N ALA A 40 1.68 20.85 -4.12
CA ALA A 40 3.00 20.98 -4.72
C ALA A 40 3.00 20.91 -6.26
N GLN A 41 2.00 20.25 -6.89
CA GLN A 41 1.86 20.27 -8.36
C GLN A 41 1.61 21.67 -8.95
N LEU A 42 1.23 22.63 -8.11
CA LEU A 42 1.04 24.04 -8.52
C LEU A 42 2.34 24.85 -8.44
N ASP A 43 3.42 24.22 -7.97
CA ASP A 43 4.77 24.79 -7.86
C ASP A 43 4.80 26.13 -7.11
N PRO A 44 4.30 26.21 -5.83
CA PRO A 44 4.34 27.45 -5.07
C PRO A 44 5.78 27.93 -4.90
N PRO A 45 6.11 29.20 -5.22
CA PRO A 45 7.49 29.68 -5.19
C PRO A 45 8.16 29.60 -3.81
N ASP A 46 7.38 29.61 -2.74
CA ASP A 46 7.88 29.57 -1.36
C ASP A 46 7.80 28.17 -0.71
N LEU A 47 7.46 27.15 -1.49
CA LEU A 47 7.50 25.75 -1.04
C LEU A 47 8.92 25.19 -1.21
N GLU A 48 9.58 24.88 -0.11
CA GLU A 48 10.97 24.44 -0.10
C GLU A 48 11.12 22.92 -0.29
N ALA A 49 10.25 22.13 0.32
CA ALA A 49 10.28 20.67 0.23
C ALA A 49 8.93 20.06 0.64
N ILE A 50 8.69 18.82 0.21
CA ILE A 50 7.54 18.00 0.64
C ILE A 50 7.97 16.66 1.19
N SER A 51 7.22 16.15 2.16
CA SER A 51 7.43 14.81 2.70
C SER A 51 6.11 14.05 2.86
N PRO A 52 5.55 13.55 1.75
CA PRO A 52 4.33 12.74 1.79
C PRO A 52 4.63 11.34 2.34
N LEU A 53 3.99 10.97 3.46
CA LEU A 53 4.12 9.67 4.11
C LEU A 53 2.79 8.90 3.99
N SER A 54 2.83 7.62 3.61
CA SER A 54 1.66 6.73 3.44
C SER A 54 0.57 7.35 2.57
N THR A 55 0.90 7.62 1.32
CA THR A 55 0.00 8.25 0.34
C THR A 55 -0.58 7.23 -0.63
N ILE A 56 -1.51 7.67 -1.49
CA ILE A 56 -2.04 6.89 -2.62
C ILE A 56 -1.27 7.23 -3.91
N ASP A 57 -1.23 6.29 -4.82
CA ASP A 57 -0.79 6.46 -6.21
C ASP A 57 -1.92 7.02 -7.10
N ALA A 58 -3.06 6.32 -7.09
CA ALA A 58 -4.29 6.68 -7.77
C ALA A 58 -5.50 6.41 -6.87
N THR A 59 -6.56 7.19 -7.05
CA THR A 59 -7.81 7.01 -6.30
C THR A 59 -8.41 5.61 -6.57
N ALA A 60 -8.28 5.11 -7.79
CA ALA A 60 -8.79 3.81 -8.19
C ALA A 60 -8.13 2.65 -7.42
N SER A 61 -6.84 2.74 -7.09
CA SER A 61 -6.12 1.67 -6.39
C SER A 61 -6.71 1.35 -5.02
N THR A 62 -7.14 2.37 -4.29
CA THR A 62 -7.74 2.19 -2.95
C THR A 62 -9.27 2.05 -3.02
N LEU A 63 -9.94 2.79 -3.91
CA LEU A 63 -11.40 2.85 -3.98
C LEU A 63 -11.99 1.70 -4.81
N TYR A 64 -11.35 1.32 -5.91
CA TYR A 64 -11.79 0.26 -6.83
C TYR A 64 -10.69 -0.77 -7.12
N PRO A 65 -10.09 -1.41 -6.10
CA PRO A 65 -9.03 -2.40 -6.33
C PRO A 65 -9.52 -3.50 -7.28
N GLY A 66 -8.83 -3.64 -8.42
CA GLY A 66 -9.23 -4.58 -9.47
C GLY A 66 -10.61 -4.33 -10.08
N GLY A 67 -11.14 -3.11 -10.04
CA GLY A 67 -12.48 -2.75 -10.52
C GLY A 67 -13.60 -3.12 -9.54
N ILE A 68 -13.30 -3.45 -8.29
CA ILE A 68 -14.26 -3.85 -7.25
C ILE A 68 -14.34 -2.76 -6.18
N LEU A 69 -15.52 -2.16 -5.96
CA LEU A 69 -15.67 -1.10 -4.97
C LEU A 69 -15.26 -1.57 -3.58
N ASN A 70 -14.32 -0.88 -2.95
CA ASN A 70 -13.98 -1.04 -1.54
C ASN A 70 -15.04 -0.34 -0.67
N THR A 71 -16.00 -1.13 -0.21
CA THR A 71 -17.12 -0.67 0.64
C THR A 71 -16.74 -0.56 2.12
N GLY A 72 -15.53 -0.98 2.48
CA GLY A 72 -14.97 -0.87 3.82
C GLY A 72 -14.33 0.50 4.06
N PHE A 73 -13.01 0.49 4.29
CA PHE A 73 -12.26 1.69 4.65
C PHE A 73 -12.47 2.84 3.65
N ALA A 74 -12.25 2.63 2.36
CA ALA A 74 -12.23 3.73 1.38
C ALA A 74 -13.58 4.48 1.30
N THR A 75 -14.69 3.75 1.18
CA THR A 75 -16.03 4.37 1.10
C THR A 75 -16.41 5.04 2.42
N GLY A 76 -16.16 4.36 3.55
CA GLY A 76 -16.45 4.90 4.88
C GLY A 76 -15.64 6.16 5.18
N TRP A 77 -14.37 6.16 4.81
CA TRP A 77 -13.50 7.32 4.96
C TRP A 77 -13.98 8.50 4.10
N ALA A 78 -14.31 8.27 2.83
CA ALA A 78 -14.83 9.30 1.93
C ALA A 78 -16.11 9.95 2.47
N GLN A 79 -17.05 9.14 2.97
CA GLN A 79 -18.29 9.63 3.62
C GLN A 79 -17.98 10.44 4.88
N GLY A 80 -17.01 10.01 5.69
CA GLY A 80 -16.55 10.76 6.86
C GLY A 80 -15.99 12.15 6.46
N ARG A 81 -15.17 12.21 5.42
CA ARG A 81 -14.62 13.50 4.92
C ARG A 81 -15.72 14.41 4.36
N GLN A 82 -16.69 13.86 3.66
CA GLN A 82 -17.86 14.63 3.21
C GLN A 82 -18.61 15.23 4.39
N HIS A 83 -18.90 14.42 5.41
CA HIS A 83 -19.57 14.87 6.63
C HIS A 83 -18.79 15.98 7.37
N ASP A 84 -17.46 15.83 7.48
CA ASP A 84 -16.60 16.84 8.10
C ASP A 84 -16.55 18.16 7.33
N ALA A 85 -16.78 18.12 6.02
CA ALA A 85 -16.79 19.27 5.15
C ALA A 85 -18.15 20.01 5.12
N GLU A 86 -19.20 19.46 5.70
CA GLU A 86 -20.49 20.13 5.79
C GLU A 86 -20.44 21.33 6.73
N PRO A 87 -21.35 22.32 6.59
CA PRO A 87 -21.48 23.41 7.56
C PRO A 87 -21.69 22.89 8.99
N ALA A 88 -20.97 23.49 9.94
CA ALA A 88 -21.00 23.05 11.33
C ALA A 88 -22.39 23.20 11.97
N GLY A 89 -22.95 22.09 12.41
CA GLY A 89 -24.25 21.98 13.04
C GLY A 89 -24.23 21.01 14.23
N PRO A 90 -25.39 20.70 14.83
CA PRO A 90 -25.46 19.80 15.98
C PRO A 90 -24.96 18.38 15.70
N GLN A 91 -25.00 17.94 14.43
CA GLN A 91 -24.63 16.59 13.99
C GLN A 91 -23.88 16.60 12.64
N THR A 92 -23.44 17.75 12.17
CA THR A 92 -22.75 17.93 10.89
C THR A 92 -21.51 18.79 11.04
N GLY A 93 -20.56 18.61 10.14
CA GLY A 93 -19.32 19.39 10.10
C GLY A 93 -18.45 19.19 11.34
N GLN A 94 -17.64 20.18 11.65
CA GLN A 94 -16.66 20.10 12.74
C GLN A 94 -17.27 20.49 14.09
N PRO A 95 -17.31 19.62 15.11
CA PRO A 95 -17.91 19.89 16.41
C PRO A 95 -17.34 21.12 17.11
N TRP A 96 -16.03 21.36 16.97
CA TRP A 96 -15.36 22.53 17.55
C TRP A 96 -15.84 23.84 16.92
N ALA A 97 -16.08 23.84 15.60
CA ALA A 97 -16.61 25.03 14.90
C ALA A 97 -18.05 25.32 15.35
N TYR A 98 -18.89 24.28 15.48
CA TYR A 98 -20.23 24.43 16.03
C TYR A 98 -20.20 25.02 17.43
N GLN A 99 -19.32 24.54 18.31
CA GLN A 99 -19.21 25.08 19.66
C GLN A 99 -18.75 26.56 19.68
N ARG A 100 -17.84 26.97 18.78
CA ARG A 100 -17.47 28.38 18.63
C ARG A 100 -18.65 29.26 18.23
N ILE A 101 -19.46 28.79 17.28
CA ILE A 101 -20.67 29.48 16.84
C ILE A 101 -21.65 29.64 18.01
N GLN A 102 -21.88 28.58 18.78
CA GLN A 102 -22.74 28.63 19.97
C GLN A 102 -22.21 29.62 21.03
N ASN A 103 -20.90 29.81 21.10
CA ASN A 103 -20.25 30.80 21.97
C ASN A 103 -20.24 32.23 21.40
N GLY A 104 -20.92 32.49 20.27
CA GLY A 104 -21.11 33.80 19.68
C GLY A 104 -20.02 34.25 18.70
N ASP A 105 -19.18 33.33 18.18
CA ASP A 105 -18.19 33.66 17.14
C ASP A 105 -18.88 33.88 15.78
N ALA A 106 -19.22 35.13 15.48
CA ALA A 106 -19.90 35.50 14.24
C ALA A 106 -19.00 35.29 12.99
N THR A 107 -17.68 35.40 13.13
CA THR A 107 -16.75 35.14 12.03
C THR A 107 -16.73 33.67 11.69
N CYS A 108 -16.66 32.79 12.69
CA CYS A 108 -16.76 31.36 12.48
C CYS A 108 -18.08 30.99 11.80
N ALA A 109 -19.21 31.57 12.26
CA ALA A 109 -20.53 31.33 11.65
C ALA A 109 -20.58 31.76 10.17
N ALA A 110 -20.01 32.93 9.83
CA ALA A 110 -19.95 33.39 8.45
C ALA A 110 -19.07 32.50 7.57
N ASN A 111 -17.93 32.06 8.08
CA ASN A 111 -17.03 31.16 7.35
C ASN A 111 -17.69 29.78 7.11
N GLN A 112 -18.43 29.25 8.08
CA GLN A 112 -19.12 27.97 7.91
C GLN A 112 -20.22 28.02 6.84
N ALA A 113 -20.81 29.17 6.58
CA ALA A 113 -21.78 29.35 5.50
C ALA A 113 -21.17 29.13 4.10
N LEU A 114 -19.84 29.22 3.96
CA LEU A 114 -19.11 28.95 2.71
C LEU A 114 -18.88 27.44 2.45
N HIS A 115 -19.12 26.58 3.43
CA HIS A 115 -18.97 25.12 3.29
C HIS A 115 -20.11 24.43 2.51
N GLY A 116 -21.04 25.17 1.93
CA GLY A 116 -22.15 24.62 1.13
C GLY A 116 -21.76 24.00 -0.22
N GLU A 117 -20.47 24.00 -0.56
CA GLU A 117 -19.93 23.46 -1.82
C GLU A 117 -19.41 22.01 -1.68
N ALA A 118 -19.66 21.35 -0.56
CA ALA A 118 -19.23 19.97 -0.36
C ALA A 118 -19.81 19.05 -1.45
N ALA A 119 -18.93 18.34 -2.15
CA ALA A 119 -19.37 17.39 -3.17
C ALA A 119 -20.04 16.18 -2.52
N ASP A 120 -21.12 15.68 -3.12
CA ASP A 120 -21.67 14.36 -2.76
C ASP A 120 -20.73 13.28 -3.30
N LEU A 121 -19.80 12.84 -2.44
CA LEU A 121 -18.80 11.83 -2.78
C LEU A 121 -19.45 10.47 -3.04
N GLY A 122 -20.51 10.11 -2.30
CA GLY A 122 -21.23 8.86 -2.52
C GLY A 122 -21.87 8.80 -3.89
N ALA A 123 -22.56 9.86 -4.31
CA ALA A 123 -23.12 9.97 -5.66
C ALA A 123 -22.05 9.98 -6.74
N LYS A 124 -20.93 10.68 -6.52
CA LYS A 124 -19.79 10.72 -7.46
C LYS A 124 -19.15 9.35 -7.62
N ILE A 125 -18.94 8.62 -6.55
CA ILE A 125 -18.42 7.25 -6.57
C ILE A 125 -19.36 6.34 -7.37
N ALA A 126 -20.66 6.35 -7.03
CA ALA A 126 -21.65 5.50 -7.71
C ALA A 126 -21.80 5.80 -9.22
N ALA A 127 -21.58 7.06 -9.63
CA ALA A 127 -21.67 7.47 -11.03
C ALA A 127 -20.41 7.11 -11.86
N ASN A 128 -19.29 6.78 -11.21
CA ASN A 128 -17.99 6.53 -11.85
C ASN A 128 -17.41 5.18 -11.44
N SER A 129 -18.15 4.10 -11.69
CA SER A 129 -17.70 2.73 -11.40
C SER A 129 -16.63 2.21 -12.37
N HIS A 130 -16.37 2.92 -13.45
CA HIS A 130 -15.30 2.66 -14.41
C HIS A 130 -14.35 3.85 -14.49
N TYR A 131 -13.15 3.61 -14.94
CA TYR A 131 -12.18 4.67 -15.17
C TYR A 131 -12.65 5.61 -16.28
N VAL A 132 -12.76 6.89 -15.93
CA VAL A 132 -13.09 8.00 -16.84
C VAL A 132 -11.99 9.05 -16.66
N PRO A 133 -11.04 9.21 -17.59
CA PRO A 133 -9.87 10.09 -17.42
C PRO A 133 -10.22 11.50 -16.97
N ALA A 134 -11.24 12.12 -17.58
CA ALA A 134 -11.68 13.47 -17.23
C ALA A 134 -12.17 13.64 -15.77
N VAL A 135 -12.50 12.53 -15.09
CA VAL A 135 -12.96 12.51 -13.70
C VAL A 135 -11.86 12.03 -12.75
N ALA A 136 -11.13 11.00 -13.15
CA ALA A 136 -10.13 10.33 -12.32
C ALA A 136 -8.77 11.05 -12.34
N ASP A 137 -8.21 11.37 -13.51
CA ASP A 137 -6.86 11.93 -13.61
C ASP A 137 -6.63 13.18 -12.75
N PRO A 138 -7.58 14.13 -12.64
CA PRO A 138 -7.42 15.26 -11.73
C PRO A 138 -7.35 14.89 -10.25
N LEU A 139 -7.69 13.64 -9.89
CA LEU A 139 -7.70 13.11 -8.52
C LEU A 139 -6.60 12.06 -8.28
N ASP A 140 -5.88 11.66 -9.33
CA ASP A 140 -4.88 10.59 -9.27
C ASP A 140 -3.46 11.18 -9.29
N PRO A 141 -2.72 11.09 -8.18
CA PRO A 141 -1.36 11.64 -8.07
C PRO A 141 -0.42 11.22 -9.20
N VAL A 142 -0.47 9.99 -9.68
CA VAL A 142 0.35 9.50 -10.81
C VAL A 142 0.22 10.39 -12.06
N SER A 143 -0.93 11.04 -12.26
CA SER A 143 -1.20 11.89 -13.41
C SER A 143 -0.52 13.26 -13.35
N PHE A 144 -0.10 13.73 -12.16
CA PHE A 144 0.35 15.11 -11.99
C PHE A 144 1.63 15.30 -11.17
N VAL A 145 2.13 14.29 -10.43
CA VAL A 145 3.36 14.46 -9.61
C VAL A 145 4.60 14.80 -10.45
N HIS A 146 4.57 14.56 -11.76
CA HIS A 146 5.62 15.00 -12.68
C HIS A 146 5.81 16.53 -12.74
N LYS A 147 4.84 17.30 -12.25
CA LYS A 147 4.89 18.78 -12.18
C LYS A 147 5.61 19.28 -10.93
N ILE A 148 5.81 18.41 -9.94
CA ILE A 148 6.45 18.77 -8.67
C ILE A 148 7.95 18.92 -8.89
N THR A 149 8.49 20.10 -8.59
CA THR A 149 9.92 20.41 -8.72
C THR A 149 10.63 20.46 -7.37
N ALA A 150 9.89 20.64 -6.27
CA ALA A 150 10.42 20.65 -4.91
C ALA A 150 11.10 19.32 -4.55
N PRO A 151 12.11 19.31 -3.66
CA PRO A 151 12.65 18.11 -3.04
C PRO A 151 11.58 17.26 -2.38
N VAL A 152 11.69 15.92 -2.53
CA VAL A 152 10.68 14.96 -2.07
C VAL A 152 11.31 13.89 -1.19
N PHE A 153 10.75 13.69 0.01
CA PHE A 153 10.96 12.50 0.82
C PHE A 153 9.65 11.76 1.01
N LEU A 154 9.51 10.57 0.43
CA LEU A 154 8.29 9.77 0.48
C LEU A 154 8.55 8.44 1.18
N ALA A 155 7.63 8.00 2.03
CA ALA A 155 7.67 6.66 2.61
C ALA A 155 6.30 6.00 2.57
N CYS A 156 6.27 4.70 2.23
CA CYS A 156 5.04 3.91 2.15
C CYS A 156 5.28 2.46 2.58
N GLN A 157 4.17 1.77 2.86
CA GLN A 157 4.15 0.38 3.29
C GLN A 157 3.49 -0.50 2.23
N TRP A 158 4.03 -1.72 2.05
CA TRP A 158 3.49 -2.68 1.08
C TRP A 158 2.10 -3.20 1.48
N GLU A 159 1.83 -3.37 2.78
CA GLU A 159 0.59 -3.92 3.34
C GLU A 159 -0.25 -2.85 4.06
N ASP A 160 -0.14 -1.59 3.63
CA ASP A 160 -0.93 -0.48 4.20
C ASP A 160 -2.43 -0.81 4.18
N GLU A 161 -3.04 -0.91 5.35
CA GLU A 161 -4.45 -1.26 5.51
C GLU A 161 -5.42 -0.14 5.14
N GLN A 162 -4.92 1.08 4.92
CA GLN A 162 -5.75 2.23 4.58
C GLN A 162 -5.63 2.60 3.10
N THR A 163 -4.43 2.84 2.63
CA THR A 163 -4.19 3.29 1.25
C THR A 163 -3.91 2.16 0.26
N GLY A 164 -3.48 1.00 0.74
CA GLY A 164 -3.06 -0.12 -0.09
C GLY A 164 -1.57 -0.05 -0.45
N GLY A 165 -1.07 -1.10 -1.09
CA GLY A 165 0.35 -1.30 -1.37
C GLY A 165 0.84 -0.75 -2.71
N GLN A 166 0.12 0.14 -3.40
CA GLN A 166 0.49 0.63 -4.74
C GLN A 166 1.17 2.02 -4.74
N CYS A 167 1.41 2.62 -3.58
CA CYS A 167 2.13 3.89 -3.49
C CYS A 167 3.49 3.92 -4.23
N PRO A 168 4.27 2.83 -4.34
CA PRO A 168 5.52 2.82 -5.09
C PRO A 168 5.38 3.14 -6.57
N GLU A 169 4.19 2.98 -7.16
CA GLU A 169 3.92 3.36 -8.54
C GLU A 169 4.13 4.86 -8.80
N LEU A 170 4.03 5.70 -7.77
CA LEU A 170 4.33 7.13 -7.87
C LEU A 170 5.78 7.43 -8.25
N VAL A 171 6.74 6.58 -7.87
CA VAL A 171 8.18 6.88 -7.95
C VAL A 171 8.60 7.26 -9.36
N GLN A 172 8.17 6.46 -10.33
CA GLN A 172 8.52 6.68 -11.74
C GLN A 172 7.91 7.96 -12.34
N HIS A 173 6.89 8.52 -11.70
CA HIS A 173 6.21 9.73 -12.16
C HIS A 173 6.81 11.03 -11.58
N PHE A 174 7.63 10.98 -10.55
CA PHE A 174 8.32 12.15 -10.00
C PHE A 174 9.48 12.61 -10.90
N THR A 175 9.18 12.99 -12.15
CA THR A 175 10.19 13.37 -13.13
C THR A 175 10.58 14.85 -13.06
N GLY A 176 9.78 15.70 -12.40
CA GLY A 176 10.07 17.11 -12.20
C GLY A 176 11.09 17.37 -11.10
N SER A 177 11.08 16.58 -10.03
CA SER A 177 12.04 16.72 -8.93
C SER A 177 13.33 15.95 -9.22
N THR A 178 14.46 16.62 -9.05
CA THR A 178 15.80 16.02 -9.16
C THR A 178 16.37 15.57 -7.81
N GLN A 179 15.71 15.93 -6.72
CA GLN A 179 16.09 15.64 -5.33
C GLN A 179 14.94 14.87 -4.68
N LYS A 180 15.04 13.54 -4.70
CA LYS A 180 13.95 12.66 -4.27
C LYS A 180 14.48 11.39 -3.64
N TRP A 181 13.88 11.01 -2.52
CA TRP A 181 14.22 9.81 -1.77
C TRP A 181 12.94 9.09 -1.34
N PHE A 182 12.94 7.78 -1.53
CA PHE A 182 11.79 6.91 -1.32
C PHE A 182 12.17 5.78 -0.38
N THR A 183 11.39 5.59 0.69
CA THR A 183 11.57 4.49 1.62
C THR A 183 10.33 3.60 1.61
N PHE A 184 10.53 2.30 1.45
CA PHE A 184 9.47 1.29 1.45
C PHE A 184 9.74 0.21 2.48
N THR A 185 8.68 -0.25 3.16
CA THR A 185 8.77 -1.29 4.18
C THR A 185 7.49 -2.12 4.20
N ASN A 186 7.54 -3.33 4.78
CA ASN A 186 6.30 -3.98 5.20
C ASN A 186 5.73 -3.25 6.42
N GLY A 187 4.42 -3.31 6.60
CA GLY A 187 3.79 -2.73 7.77
C GLY A 187 2.42 -2.10 7.56
N ALA A 188 1.87 -1.60 8.65
CA ALA A 188 0.62 -0.86 8.71
C ALA A 188 0.83 0.60 8.29
N HIS A 189 -0.27 1.31 8.07
CA HIS A 189 -0.30 2.71 7.62
C HIS A 189 0.63 3.67 8.38
N VAL A 190 0.78 3.45 9.69
CA VAL A 190 1.63 4.30 10.54
C VAL A 190 3.13 3.95 10.49
N ASP A 191 3.51 2.88 9.83
CA ASP A 191 4.91 2.42 9.78
C ASP A 191 5.80 3.25 8.84
N SER A 192 5.23 4.22 8.12
CA SER A 192 6.02 5.32 7.54
C SER A 192 6.75 6.16 8.57
N LEU A 193 6.43 5.98 9.85
CA LEU A 193 7.11 6.58 10.99
C LEU A 193 8.00 5.57 11.75
N ASP A 194 8.35 4.43 11.15
CA ASP A 194 9.32 3.53 11.77
C ASP A 194 10.64 4.27 12.12
N PRO A 195 11.41 3.82 13.12
CA PRO A 195 12.58 4.56 13.60
C PRO A 195 13.61 4.90 12.53
N ALA A 196 13.82 4.00 11.56
CA ALA A 196 14.80 4.20 10.51
C ALA A 196 14.32 5.21 9.45
N THR A 197 13.02 5.20 9.15
CA THR A 197 12.38 6.17 8.25
C THR A 197 12.28 7.53 8.90
N PHE A 198 11.81 7.57 10.17
CA PHE A 198 11.66 8.81 10.93
C PHE A 198 12.98 9.57 11.09
N ASP A 199 14.06 8.87 11.39
CA ASP A 199 15.37 9.49 11.59
C ASP A 199 15.90 10.11 10.28
N ARG A 200 15.77 9.39 9.15
CA ARG A 200 16.14 9.88 7.82
C ARG A 200 15.24 11.04 7.36
N TRP A 201 13.94 10.99 7.68
CA TRP A 201 13.00 12.07 7.41
C TRP A 201 13.35 13.34 8.20
N TYR A 202 13.78 13.19 9.47
CA TYR A 202 14.29 14.32 10.24
C TYR A 202 15.50 14.99 9.57
N ASP A 203 16.46 14.19 9.09
CA ASP A 203 17.64 14.72 8.39
C ASP A 203 17.23 15.47 7.12
N PHE A 204 16.28 14.94 6.36
CA PHE A 204 15.73 15.62 5.19
C PHE A 204 15.14 16.98 5.53
N LEU A 205 14.35 17.10 6.59
CA LEU A 205 13.74 18.36 7.00
C LEU A 205 14.78 19.38 7.47
N GLU A 206 15.79 18.96 8.22
CA GLU A 206 16.89 19.84 8.65
C GLU A 206 17.69 20.37 7.45
N LEU A 207 17.92 19.55 6.43
CA LEU A 207 18.71 19.93 5.28
C LEU A 207 17.93 20.77 4.28
N TYR A 208 16.70 20.37 3.94
CA TYR A 208 15.93 20.98 2.86
C TYR A 208 14.89 22.02 3.30
N VAL A 209 14.57 22.09 4.58
CA VAL A 209 13.62 23.11 5.09
C VAL A 209 14.30 24.06 6.06
N ALA A 210 15.03 23.52 7.03
CA ALA A 210 15.71 24.35 8.04
C ALA A 210 17.06 24.91 7.56
N HIS A 211 17.65 24.36 6.49
CA HIS A 211 18.96 24.74 5.94
C HIS A 211 20.10 24.70 6.98
N GLN A 212 20.08 23.66 7.82
CA GLN A 212 21.11 23.45 8.83
C GLN A 212 21.59 21.99 8.84
N ALA A 213 22.77 21.77 9.42
CA ALA A 213 23.25 20.41 9.64
C ALA A 213 22.35 19.73 10.70
N PRO A 214 21.91 18.47 10.50
CA PRO A 214 21.10 17.75 11.49
C PRO A 214 21.76 17.67 12.88
N SER A 215 23.11 17.63 12.92
CA SER A 215 23.90 17.68 14.16
C SER A 215 23.71 18.96 14.99
N GLN A 216 23.24 20.04 14.38
CA GLN A 216 23.00 21.34 15.03
C GLN A 216 21.53 21.57 15.40
N GLY A 217 20.64 20.68 14.96
CA GLY A 217 19.22 20.72 15.25
C GLY A 217 18.83 20.04 16.56
N THR A 218 17.65 19.43 16.57
CA THR A 218 17.05 18.83 17.76
C THR A 218 17.23 17.30 17.83
N ALA A 219 18.10 16.71 17.03
CA ALA A 219 18.30 15.25 16.93
C ALA A 219 18.48 14.59 18.32
N SER A 220 19.35 15.12 19.17
CA SER A 220 19.57 14.58 20.52
C SER A 220 18.31 14.60 21.38
N THR A 221 17.46 15.61 21.23
CA THR A 221 16.18 15.71 21.94
C THR A 221 15.19 14.67 21.40
N LEU A 222 15.11 14.49 20.08
CA LEU A 222 14.26 13.48 19.46
C LEU A 222 14.68 12.07 19.86
N HIS A 223 15.97 11.75 19.86
CA HIS A 223 16.49 10.47 20.35
C HIS A 223 16.11 10.22 21.82
N ALA A 224 16.20 11.24 22.66
CA ALA A 224 15.82 11.12 24.08
C ALA A 224 14.30 10.93 24.28
N LEU A 225 13.48 11.47 23.40
CA LEU A 225 12.02 11.38 23.48
C LEU A 225 11.45 10.17 22.74
N ALA A 226 12.23 9.48 21.91
CA ALA A 226 11.75 8.39 21.06
C ALA A 226 10.91 7.35 21.82
N PRO A 227 11.29 6.82 22.99
CA PRO A 227 10.46 5.84 23.70
C PRO A 227 9.05 6.34 24.00
N ALA A 228 8.92 7.61 24.38
CA ALA A 228 7.62 8.22 24.68
C ALA A 228 6.81 8.52 23.40
N LEU A 229 7.47 8.97 22.35
CA LEU A 229 6.83 9.22 21.06
C LEU A 229 6.25 7.93 20.47
N TYR A 230 7.01 6.85 20.47
CA TYR A 230 6.58 5.56 19.92
C TYR A 230 5.53 4.87 20.78
N GLN A 231 5.52 5.11 22.11
CA GLN A 231 4.42 4.67 22.95
C GLN A 231 3.11 5.35 22.57
N VAL A 232 3.15 6.65 22.31
CA VAL A 232 1.95 7.42 21.95
C VAL A 232 1.52 7.16 20.51
N ALA A 233 2.46 7.17 19.57
CA ALA A 233 2.15 7.11 18.13
C ALA A 233 1.86 5.68 17.65
N LEU A 234 2.64 4.70 18.12
CA LEU A 234 2.56 3.31 17.64
C LEU A 234 2.14 2.31 18.73
N GLY A 235 1.85 2.79 19.94
CA GLY A 235 1.43 1.93 21.05
C GLY A 235 2.50 0.95 21.52
N ILE A 236 3.77 1.19 21.18
CA ILE A 236 4.87 0.33 21.62
C ILE A 236 5.07 0.49 23.12
N PRO A 237 5.16 -0.60 23.90
CA PRO A 237 5.38 -0.48 25.34
C PRO A 237 6.65 0.32 25.64
N ALA A 238 6.58 1.28 26.56
CA ALA A 238 7.76 2.08 26.94
C ALA A 238 8.91 1.22 27.47
N GLY A 239 8.61 0.03 28.00
CA GLY A 239 9.59 -0.93 28.48
C GLY A 239 10.43 -1.57 27.38
N ASP A 240 9.96 -1.56 26.13
CA ASP A 240 10.70 -2.09 24.98
C ASP A 240 11.79 -1.11 24.52
N GLY A 241 11.68 0.16 24.95
CA GLY A 241 12.75 1.14 24.86
C GLY A 241 13.11 1.52 23.42
N VAL A 242 12.12 1.85 22.59
CA VAL A 242 12.36 2.23 21.19
C VAL A 242 13.38 3.36 21.10
N GLN A 243 14.37 3.17 20.25
CA GLN A 243 15.46 4.11 19.99
C GLN A 243 15.49 4.46 18.51
N LEU A 244 15.81 5.70 18.18
CA LEU A 244 16.17 6.08 16.82
C LEU A 244 17.56 5.53 16.48
N PRO A 245 17.80 5.09 15.23
CA PRO A 245 19.11 4.62 14.82
C PRO A 245 20.14 5.75 14.83
N GLN A 246 21.42 5.41 14.83
CA GLN A 246 22.50 6.37 14.65
C GLN A 246 22.67 6.65 13.15
N ASP A 247 22.15 7.76 12.65
CA ASP A 247 22.37 8.15 11.25
C ASP A 247 23.75 8.82 11.08
N PRO A 248 24.58 8.36 10.15
CA PRO A 248 25.89 8.99 9.89
C PRO A 248 25.80 10.47 9.47
N ILE A 249 24.70 10.88 8.83
CA ILE A 249 24.46 12.28 8.41
C ILE A 249 24.43 13.20 9.65
N GLN A 250 23.83 12.74 10.75
CA GLN A 250 23.73 13.48 12.01
C GLN A 250 25.07 13.66 12.72
N GLN A 251 26.14 12.97 12.28
CA GLN A 251 27.49 13.16 12.80
C GLN A 251 28.28 14.23 12.02
N ILE A 252 27.75 14.73 10.90
CA ILE A 252 28.44 15.70 10.05
C ILE A 252 28.20 17.13 10.59
N PRO A 253 29.26 17.89 10.92
CA PRO A 253 29.09 19.14 11.68
C PRO A 253 28.69 20.34 10.82
N THR A 254 28.77 20.28 9.49
CA THR A 254 28.48 21.42 8.62
C THR A 254 27.36 21.11 7.64
N TYR A 255 26.49 22.10 7.41
CA TYR A 255 25.38 21.99 6.47
C TYR A 255 25.81 21.50 5.08
N ALA A 256 26.82 22.16 4.46
CA ALA A 256 27.22 21.81 3.10
C ALA A 256 27.75 20.36 2.97
N ALA A 257 28.48 19.88 3.99
CA ALA A 257 28.96 18.49 3.98
C ALA A 257 27.84 17.49 4.24
N ALA A 258 26.91 17.80 5.16
CA ALA A 258 25.75 16.96 5.45
C ALA A 258 24.81 16.89 4.24
N LEU A 259 24.53 18.01 3.56
CA LEU A 259 23.74 18.05 2.33
C LEU A 259 24.39 17.21 1.23
N THR A 260 25.71 17.38 0.99
CA THR A 260 26.43 16.57 0.00
C THR A 260 26.35 15.08 0.30
N ALA A 261 26.44 14.70 1.57
CA ALA A 261 26.35 13.30 1.98
C ALA A 261 24.93 12.75 1.81
N PHE A 262 23.91 13.56 2.09
CA PHE A 262 22.50 13.18 1.88
C PHE A 262 22.16 13.05 0.39
N ASP A 263 22.61 14.00 -0.44
CA ASP A 263 22.44 13.98 -1.91
C ASP A 263 23.10 12.75 -2.57
N ALA A 264 24.12 12.19 -1.92
CA ALA A 264 24.78 10.98 -2.40
C ALA A 264 24.05 9.68 -2.03
N LEU A 265 22.99 9.73 -1.22
CA LEU A 265 22.21 8.55 -0.87
C LEU A 265 21.47 8.01 -2.10
N PRO A 266 21.35 6.67 -2.21
CA PRO A 266 20.51 6.06 -3.24
C PRO A 266 19.06 6.54 -3.16
N GLU A 267 18.42 6.69 -4.33
CA GLU A 267 17.05 7.20 -4.44
C GLU A 267 16.01 6.33 -3.71
N VAL A 268 16.20 5.00 -3.74
CA VAL A 268 15.26 4.03 -3.19
C VAL A 268 15.88 3.24 -2.06
N ARG A 269 15.19 3.16 -0.94
CA ARG A 269 15.54 2.38 0.24
C ARG A 269 14.42 1.41 0.56
N VAL A 270 14.73 0.13 0.67
CA VAL A 270 13.78 -0.92 1.07
C VAL A 270 14.20 -1.47 2.42
N LEU A 271 13.30 -1.39 3.38
CA LEU A 271 13.44 -1.94 4.72
C LEU A 271 12.71 -3.29 4.75
N PHE A 272 13.45 -4.37 4.96
CA PHE A 272 12.91 -5.73 4.97
C PHE A 272 12.70 -6.24 6.39
N ASP A 273 11.72 -7.14 6.55
CA ASP A 273 11.40 -7.81 7.80
C ASP A 273 11.12 -6.80 8.95
N ASN A 274 10.42 -5.69 8.66
CA ASN A 274 10.00 -4.75 9.68
C ASN A 274 9.10 -5.44 10.72
N GLY A 275 9.48 -5.34 11.98
CA GLY A 275 8.88 -6.08 13.09
C GLY A 275 9.79 -7.18 13.67
N ALA A 276 10.86 -7.56 12.95
CA ALA A 276 11.80 -8.60 13.39
C ALA A 276 13.20 -8.08 13.71
N GLY A 277 13.45 -6.78 13.50
CA GLY A 277 14.71 -6.14 13.84
C GLY A 277 14.82 -5.79 15.33
N ALA A 278 15.91 -5.10 15.68
CA ALA A 278 16.19 -4.64 17.02
C ALA A 278 16.87 -3.27 17.00
N PRO A 279 16.75 -2.47 18.07
CA PRO A 279 17.58 -1.29 18.23
C PRO A 279 19.06 -1.67 18.33
N ALA A 280 19.96 -0.76 17.94
CA ALA A 280 21.39 -1.00 17.97
C ALA A 280 21.88 -1.40 19.36
N GLY A 281 22.43 -2.62 19.48
CA GLY A 281 22.88 -3.18 20.76
C GLY A 281 21.75 -3.59 21.72
N GLY A 282 20.50 -3.55 21.27
CA GLY A 282 19.31 -3.95 22.02
C GLY A 282 18.83 -5.38 21.71
N VAL A 283 17.66 -5.71 22.24
CA VAL A 283 16.98 -7.00 22.03
C VAL A 283 15.82 -6.80 21.08
N ALA A 284 15.62 -7.74 20.15
CA ALA A 284 14.45 -7.74 19.28
C ALA A 284 13.20 -8.12 20.09
N HIS A 285 12.16 -7.32 19.96
CA HIS A 285 10.80 -7.63 20.41
C HIS A 285 9.91 -7.79 19.19
N ALA A 286 9.14 -8.87 19.14
CA ALA A 286 8.28 -9.15 18.00
C ALA A 286 7.26 -8.03 17.81
N GLY A 287 7.24 -7.45 16.60
CA GLY A 287 6.35 -6.36 16.25
C GLY A 287 6.86 -4.95 16.57
N ASP A 288 8.03 -4.81 17.20
CA ASP A 288 8.67 -3.49 17.27
C ASP A 288 9.07 -3.03 15.86
N PRO A 289 8.88 -1.73 15.53
CA PRO A 289 9.01 -1.24 14.17
C PRO A 289 10.48 -1.11 13.71
N TYR A 290 11.23 -2.17 13.81
CA TYR A 290 12.60 -2.26 13.32
C TYR A 290 12.71 -3.24 12.17
N ALA A 291 13.30 -2.78 11.08
CA ALA A 291 13.64 -3.66 9.99
C ALA A 291 14.73 -4.67 10.39
N GLY A 292 14.64 -5.89 9.89
CA GLY A 292 15.69 -6.91 10.04
C GLY A 292 16.95 -6.52 9.29
N PHE A 293 16.79 -5.91 8.12
CA PHE A 293 17.86 -5.36 7.31
C PHE A 293 17.32 -4.38 6.27
N GLU A 294 18.21 -3.66 5.59
CA GLU A 294 17.86 -2.74 4.52
C GLU A 294 18.68 -2.98 3.26
N GLN A 295 18.12 -2.59 2.13
CA GLN A 295 18.81 -2.57 0.84
C GLN A 295 18.43 -1.30 0.08
N SER A 296 19.42 -0.69 -0.57
CA SER A 296 19.22 0.52 -1.36
C SER A 296 19.39 0.27 -2.85
N PHE A 297 18.65 1.02 -3.67
CA PHE A 297 18.64 0.95 -5.13
C PHE A 297 18.67 2.34 -5.74
N SER A 298 19.19 2.46 -6.95
CA SER A 298 19.29 3.76 -7.65
C SER A 298 17.98 4.21 -8.28
N THR A 299 17.03 3.30 -8.51
CA THR A 299 15.77 3.59 -9.21
C THR A 299 14.65 2.64 -8.77
N TYR A 300 13.40 3.07 -8.99
CA TYR A 300 12.23 2.21 -8.97
C TYR A 300 11.48 2.38 -10.31
N PRO A 301 10.90 1.31 -10.92
CA PRO A 301 10.97 -0.09 -10.48
C PRO A 301 12.41 -0.63 -10.40
N VAL A 302 12.66 -1.50 -9.41
CA VAL A 302 13.98 -2.15 -9.25
C VAL A 302 14.21 -3.13 -10.39
N THR A 303 15.44 -3.16 -10.91
CA THR A 303 15.81 -4.11 -11.98
C THR A 303 15.57 -5.55 -11.52
N SER A 304 14.69 -6.25 -12.20
CA SER A 304 14.23 -7.59 -11.82
C SER A 304 14.05 -8.51 -13.03
N THR A 305 13.86 -9.78 -12.75
CA THR A 305 13.49 -10.79 -13.75
C THR A 305 12.06 -11.28 -13.50
N ALA A 306 11.22 -11.22 -14.52
CA ALA A 306 9.85 -11.76 -14.46
C ALA A 306 9.88 -13.29 -14.37
N GLN A 307 10.07 -13.80 -13.15
CA GLN A 307 10.08 -15.23 -12.87
C GLN A 307 8.67 -15.82 -12.95
N ARG A 308 8.53 -16.99 -13.54
CA ARG A 308 7.23 -17.64 -13.79
C ARG A 308 7.16 -19.01 -13.11
N TRP A 309 6.02 -19.25 -12.42
CA TRP A 309 5.66 -20.55 -11.88
C TRP A 309 4.28 -20.93 -12.39
N TYR A 310 4.19 -22.06 -13.06
CA TYR A 310 2.94 -22.57 -13.65
C TYR A 310 2.14 -23.37 -12.64
N LEU A 311 0.84 -23.18 -12.61
CA LEU A 311 -0.09 -23.98 -11.86
C LEU A 311 -0.14 -25.39 -12.43
N ASP A 312 0.06 -26.42 -11.61
CA ASP A 312 0.10 -27.82 -12.03
C ASP A 312 -0.74 -28.73 -11.11
N ALA A 313 -0.80 -29.99 -11.44
CA ALA A 313 -1.56 -31.00 -10.73
C ALA A 313 -1.16 -31.08 -9.25
N GLY A 314 -2.15 -31.44 -8.40
CA GLY A 314 -1.92 -31.59 -6.97
C GLY A 314 -1.63 -30.30 -6.22
N GLY A 315 -1.96 -29.14 -6.79
CA GLY A 315 -1.69 -27.84 -6.16
C GLY A 315 -0.20 -27.45 -6.22
N ALA A 316 0.53 -27.90 -7.23
CA ALA A 316 1.94 -27.55 -7.42
C ALA A 316 2.10 -26.24 -8.22
N LEU A 317 3.12 -25.44 -7.86
CA LEU A 317 3.70 -24.38 -8.68
C LEU A 317 5.04 -24.86 -9.24
N THR A 318 5.17 -24.92 -10.57
CA THR A 318 6.36 -25.47 -11.24
C THR A 318 6.98 -24.50 -12.22
N ALA A 319 8.30 -24.57 -12.42
CA ALA A 319 9.00 -23.74 -13.40
C ALA A 319 8.66 -24.13 -14.85
N THR A 320 8.13 -25.33 -15.09
CA THR A 320 7.78 -25.84 -16.41
C THR A 320 6.28 -25.85 -16.63
N ARG A 321 5.86 -25.65 -17.87
CA ARG A 321 4.43 -25.72 -18.25
C ARG A 321 3.89 -27.13 -18.02
N PRO A 322 2.64 -27.29 -17.53
CA PRO A 322 1.97 -28.56 -17.47
C PRO A 322 1.89 -29.22 -18.85
N SER A 323 2.18 -30.51 -18.93
CA SER A 323 2.06 -31.28 -20.18
C SER A 323 0.63 -31.79 -20.42
N GLY A 324 -0.13 -32.02 -19.34
CA GLY A 324 -1.51 -32.50 -19.36
C GLY A 324 -2.54 -31.37 -19.28
N PHE A 325 -3.80 -31.71 -19.53
CA PHE A 325 -4.93 -30.83 -19.26
C PHE A 325 -5.54 -31.18 -17.90
N GLY A 326 -5.82 -30.15 -17.10
CA GLY A 326 -6.51 -30.27 -15.85
C GLY A 326 -7.30 -29.00 -15.52
N VAL A 327 -8.29 -29.15 -14.67
CA VAL A 327 -9.11 -28.07 -14.16
C VAL A 327 -9.25 -28.22 -12.66
N ASP A 328 -8.99 -27.16 -11.92
CA ASP A 328 -9.29 -27.07 -10.50
C ASP A 328 -10.48 -26.13 -10.29
N GLN A 329 -11.32 -26.40 -9.29
CA GLN A 329 -12.56 -25.68 -9.04
C GLN A 329 -12.68 -25.23 -7.59
N TYR A 330 -13.33 -24.10 -7.40
CA TYR A 330 -13.82 -23.67 -6.09
C TYR A 330 -15.18 -22.97 -6.20
N THR A 331 -15.87 -22.87 -5.09
CA THR A 331 -17.09 -22.09 -4.95
C THR A 331 -16.71 -20.69 -4.51
N SER A 332 -16.89 -19.70 -5.39
CA SER A 332 -16.72 -18.28 -5.05
C SER A 332 -17.85 -17.87 -4.12
N ASN A 333 -17.48 -17.53 -2.88
CA ASN A 333 -18.41 -17.15 -1.83
C ASN A 333 -17.86 -15.93 -1.08
N ALA A 334 -18.49 -14.79 -1.26
CA ALA A 334 -18.14 -13.53 -0.60
C ALA A 334 -18.17 -13.60 0.94
N GLY A 335 -19.00 -14.47 1.49
CA GLY A 335 -19.14 -14.69 2.93
C GLY A 335 -18.27 -15.82 3.49
N ALA A 336 -17.32 -16.37 2.71
CA ALA A 336 -16.49 -17.52 3.13
C ALA A 336 -15.58 -17.19 4.31
N LEU A 337 -15.05 -15.96 4.37
CA LEU A 337 -14.30 -15.43 5.50
C LEU A 337 -14.99 -14.18 6.04
N PRO A 338 -14.95 -13.93 7.35
CA PRO A 338 -15.43 -12.69 7.93
C PRO A 338 -14.54 -11.53 7.50
N LEU A 339 -15.04 -10.32 7.64
CA LEU A 339 -14.22 -9.12 7.57
C LEU A 339 -13.11 -9.22 8.61
N THR A 340 -11.93 -8.76 8.22
CA THR A 340 -10.76 -8.73 9.08
C THR A 340 -10.51 -7.29 9.54
N ASP A 341 -10.27 -7.13 10.82
CA ASP A 341 -9.81 -5.91 11.45
C ASP A 341 -8.75 -6.27 12.49
N TYR A 342 -8.32 -5.30 13.26
CA TYR A 342 -7.39 -5.53 14.35
C TYR A 342 -8.10 -5.82 15.68
N SER A 343 -9.33 -6.33 15.66
CA SER A 343 -10.07 -6.68 16.87
C SER A 343 -9.32 -7.73 17.69
N GLY A 344 -9.19 -7.49 18.97
CA GLY A 344 -8.32 -8.27 19.86
C GLY A 344 -6.92 -7.70 20.06
N THR A 345 -6.46 -6.79 19.19
CA THR A 345 -5.26 -5.99 19.38
C THR A 345 -5.58 -4.55 19.73
N ASN A 346 -6.81 -4.22 19.76
CA ASN A 346 -7.41 -3.05 20.32
C ASN A 346 -7.80 -1.89 19.45
N THR A 347 -7.50 -1.79 18.23
CA THR A 347 -7.32 -0.42 17.79
C THR A 347 -8.27 0.08 16.73
N GLY A 348 -9.20 -0.72 16.33
CA GLY A 348 -10.13 -0.26 15.31
C GLY A 348 -9.40 0.26 14.06
N GLY A 349 -8.37 -0.49 13.60
CA GLY A 349 -7.66 -0.16 12.40
C GLY A 349 -6.25 0.42 12.59
N GLY A 350 -5.66 0.29 13.75
CA GLY A 350 -4.25 0.59 13.98
C GLY A 350 -3.83 2.02 13.66
N GLY A 351 -4.69 2.98 13.87
CA GLY A 351 -4.40 4.35 13.54
C GLY A 351 -3.33 4.98 14.43
N LEU A 352 -2.61 5.95 13.90
CA LEU A 352 -1.65 6.79 14.60
C LEU A 352 -2.21 7.38 15.91
N TRP A 353 -3.53 7.51 15.98
CA TRP A 353 -4.26 8.10 17.10
C TRP A 353 -4.78 7.08 18.12
N SER A 354 -4.40 5.84 17.99
CA SER A 354 -4.76 4.74 18.87
C SER A 354 -3.76 4.60 20.00
N ASN A 355 -4.20 4.15 21.16
CA ASN A 355 -3.31 3.91 22.32
C ASN A 355 -2.35 2.73 22.11
N ALA A 356 -2.61 1.90 21.12
CA ALA A 356 -1.74 0.81 20.69
C ALA A 356 -2.02 0.54 19.22
N ALA A 357 -1.09 0.84 18.35
CA ALA A 357 -1.20 0.52 16.94
C ALA A 357 -1.14 -0.99 16.75
N ALA A 358 -2.11 -1.53 16.04
CA ALA A 358 -2.10 -2.92 15.69
C ALA A 358 -1.03 -3.19 14.64
N TRP A 359 -0.32 -4.26 14.80
CA TRP A 359 0.69 -4.73 13.86
C TRP A 359 0.40 -6.16 13.37
N GLN A 360 -0.65 -6.80 13.90
CA GLN A 360 -1.14 -8.12 13.49
C GLN A 360 -2.65 -8.10 13.37
N TRP A 361 -3.19 -8.86 12.44
CA TRP A 361 -4.61 -9.09 12.24
C TRP A 361 -4.89 -10.59 12.12
N ASN A 362 -6.15 -11.01 12.31
CA ASN A 362 -6.53 -12.42 12.32
C ASN A 362 -6.67 -12.98 10.90
N TRP A 363 -5.57 -13.45 10.36
CA TRP A 363 -5.53 -14.10 9.04
C TRP A 363 -6.06 -15.53 9.09
N GLN A 364 -7.26 -15.73 8.64
CA GLN A 364 -7.92 -17.02 8.67
C GLN A 364 -7.66 -17.83 7.39
N GLN A 365 -7.71 -19.19 7.55
CA GLN A 365 -7.65 -20.13 6.43
C GLN A 365 -8.97 -20.12 5.68
N ASN A 366 -8.93 -20.11 4.34
CA ASN A 366 -10.13 -20.30 3.53
C ASN A 366 -10.77 -21.65 3.84
N PRO A 367 -12.10 -21.70 4.06
CA PRO A 367 -12.81 -22.95 4.21
C PRO A 367 -12.64 -23.88 3.00
N ALA A 368 -12.68 -25.18 3.23
CA ALA A 368 -12.52 -26.17 2.17
C ALA A 368 -13.53 -25.93 1.02
N GLY A 369 -13.04 -25.97 -0.22
CA GLY A 369 -13.85 -25.77 -1.42
C GLY A 369 -14.18 -24.32 -1.75
N THR A 370 -13.73 -23.30 -0.95
CA THR A 370 -13.93 -21.87 -1.24
C THR A 370 -12.72 -21.19 -1.85
N ALA A 371 -11.63 -21.93 -2.04
CA ALA A 371 -10.41 -21.47 -2.67
C ALA A 371 -9.67 -22.64 -3.34
N VAL A 372 -8.77 -22.30 -4.26
CA VAL A 372 -7.73 -23.21 -4.76
C VAL A 372 -6.35 -22.63 -4.43
N SER A 373 -5.37 -23.50 -4.23
CA SER A 373 -4.04 -23.09 -3.80
C SER A 373 -2.94 -23.90 -4.47
N TYR A 374 -1.82 -23.23 -4.75
CA TYR A 374 -0.67 -23.82 -5.41
C TYR A 374 0.62 -23.36 -4.71
N VAL A 375 1.56 -24.30 -4.56
CA VAL A 375 2.77 -24.12 -3.75
C VAL A 375 3.99 -24.60 -4.53
N THR A 376 5.09 -23.85 -4.49
CA THR A 376 6.37 -24.26 -5.08
C THR A 376 7.00 -25.43 -4.29
N PRO A 377 7.92 -26.19 -4.88
CA PRO A 377 8.91 -26.93 -4.09
C PRO A 377 9.67 -25.98 -3.16
N PRO A 378 10.37 -26.51 -2.13
CA PRO A 378 11.27 -25.68 -1.33
C PRO A 378 12.26 -24.92 -2.20
N LEU A 379 12.41 -23.62 -1.96
CA LEU A 379 13.33 -22.74 -2.68
C LEU A 379 14.78 -23.15 -2.36
N ALA A 380 15.60 -23.24 -3.40
CA ALA A 380 17.00 -23.65 -3.24
C ALA A 380 17.89 -22.51 -2.64
N ALA A 381 17.45 -21.28 -2.76
CA ALA A 381 18.11 -20.08 -2.26
C ALA A 381 17.06 -19.04 -1.90
N ASP A 382 17.47 -18.02 -1.17
CA ASP A 382 16.64 -16.83 -0.94
C ASP A 382 16.15 -16.27 -2.27
N THR A 383 14.89 -15.91 -2.32
CA THR A 383 14.24 -15.34 -3.50
C THR A 383 13.65 -14.00 -3.11
N THR A 384 14.30 -12.92 -3.52
CA THR A 384 13.85 -11.55 -3.21
C THR A 384 12.93 -11.06 -4.30
N VAL A 385 11.77 -10.56 -3.90
CA VAL A 385 10.78 -9.92 -4.78
C VAL A 385 10.65 -8.47 -4.34
N ILE A 386 10.70 -7.53 -5.29
CA ILE A 386 10.43 -6.10 -5.05
C ILE A 386 9.62 -5.57 -6.24
N GLY A 387 8.43 -5.08 -5.97
CA GLY A 387 7.50 -4.51 -6.96
C GLY A 387 6.24 -5.33 -7.14
N ALA A 388 5.41 -4.93 -8.09
CA ALA A 388 4.16 -5.58 -8.41
C ALA A 388 4.35 -6.97 -9.03
N GLY A 389 3.38 -7.83 -8.83
CA GLY A 389 3.33 -9.17 -9.43
C GLY A 389 2.06 -9.40 -10.23
N ALA A 390 1.90 -10.57 -10.82
CA ALA A 390 0.70 -10.93 -11.55
C ALA A 390 0.32 -12.40 -11.43
N VAL A 391 -0.98 -12.67 -11.24
CA VAL A 391 -1.53 -14.03 -11.37
C VAL A 391 -2.31 -14.13 -12.67
N ARG A 392 -1.78 -14.87 -13.63
CA ARG A 392 -2.31 -15.01 -14.99
C ARG A 392 -3.06 -16.32 -15.12
N LEU A 393 -4.38 -16.26 -15.23
CA LEU A 393 -5.27 -17.41 -15.18
C LEU A 393 -6.04 -17.62 -16.48
N TRP A 394 -6.42 -18.86 -16.73
CA TRP A 394 -7.51 -19.22 -17.63
C TRP A 394 -8.70 -19.62 -16.77
N VAL A 395 -9.74 -18.78 -16.77
CA VAL A 395 -10.89 -18.87 -15.87
C VAL A 395 -12.16 -19.12 -16.64
N ARG A 396 -13.01 -19.98 -16.10
CA ARG A 396 -14.40 -20.17 -16.50
C ARG A 396 -15.28 -20.01 -15.27
N SER A 397 -16.33 -19.22 -15.35
CA SER A 397 -17.31 -19.04 -14.28
C SER A 397 -18.68 -19.61 -14.68
N SER A 398 -19.45 -20.03 -13.68
CA SER A 398 -20.86 -20.39 -13.85
C SER A 398 -21.78 -19.18 -13.96
N THR A 399 -21.25 -17.98 -13.73
CA THR A 399 -21.95 -16.69 -13.78
C THR A 399 -21.37 -15.78 -14.84
N PRO A 400 -22.13 -14.80 -15.35
CA PRO A 400 -21.62 -13.84 -16.34
C PRO A 400 -20.47 -12.97 -15.86
N ASP A 401 -20.28 -12.85 -14.55
CA ASP A 401 -19.15 -12.17 -13.94
C ASP A 401 -18.78 -12.80 -12.60
N VAL A 402 -17.55 -12.56 -12.14
CA VAL A 402 -17.05 -13.05 -10.86
C VAL A 402 -15.87 -12.18 -10.41
N ASP A 403 -15.82 -11.91 -9.11
CA ASP A 403 -14.72 -11.21 -8.49
C ASP A 403 -13.68 -12.22 -7.97
N LEU A 404 -12.42 -11.94 -8.27
CA LEU A 404 -11.29 -12.81 -7.97
C LEU A 404 -10.30 -12.09 -7.04
N GLN A 405 -9.76 -12.84 -6.09
CA GLN A 405 -8.63 -12.42 -5.27
C GLN A 405 -7.51 -13.44 -5.40
N ALA A 406 -6.29 -12.95 -5.50
CA ALA A 406 -5.08 -13.74 -5.35
C ALA A 406 -4.36 -13.27 -4.07
N THR A 407 -4.00 -14.23 -3.21
CA THR A 407 -3.20 -13.98 -2.00
C THR A 407 -1.87 -14.70 -2.15
N ILE A 408 -0.78 -13.98 -1.98
CA ILE A 408 0.58 -14.52 -1.96
C ILE A 408 1.02 -14.70 -0.52
N SER A 409 1.70 -15.81 -0.23
CA SER A 409 2.23 -16.11 1.10
C SER A 409 3.52 -16.93 1.03
N GLU A 410 4.33 -16.84 2.07
CA GLU A 410 5.49 -17.67 2.29
C GLU A 410 5.11 -18.87 3.17
N VAL A 411 5.18 -20.09 2.63
CA VAL A 411 5.13 -21.31 3.43
C VAL A 411 6.54 -21.57 3.93
N ARG A 412 6.75 -21.30 5.19
CA ARG A 412 8.06 -21.26 5.86
C ARG A 412 8.61 -22.65 6.14
N SER A 413 9.92 -22.75 6.25
CA SER A 413 10.60 -24.01 6.56
C SER A 413 10.30 -24.53 7.99
N ASP A 414 9.80 -23.66 8.89
CA ASP A 414 9.40 -24.01 10.26
C ASP A 414 7.97 -24.56 10.38
N GLY A 415 7.25 -24.69 9.25
CA GLY A 415 5.88 -25.22 9.22
C GLY A 415 4.79 -24.18 9.39
N ASN A 416 5.15 -22.90 9.47
CA ASN A 416 4.22 -21.78 9.50
C ASN A 416 4.03 -21.19 8.09
N GLU A 417 3.09 -20.26 7.98
CA GLU A 417 2.79 -19.51 6.76
C GLU A 417 2.64 -18.03 7.10
N THR A 418 3.41 -17.18 6.42
CA THR A 418 3.36 -15.71 6.53
C THR A 418 2.61 -15.13 5.35
N PHE A 419 1.67 -14.24 5.59
CA PHE A 419 1.04 -13.41 4.56
C PHE A 419 2.10 -12.50 3.92
N VAL A 420 1.97 -12.27 2.62
CA VAL A 420 2.85 -11.31 1.92
C VAL A 420 2.02 -10.26 1.20
N GLN A 421 1.19 -10.63 0.22
CA GLN A 421 0.46 -9.62 -0.55
C GLN A 421 -0.84 -10.15 -1.15
N ASN A 422 -1.71 -9.24 -1.55
CA ASN A 422 -2.96 -9.49 -2.26
C ASN A 422 -2.97 -8.83 -3.66
N GLY A 423 -3.92 -9.29 -4.46
CA GLY A 423 -4.36 -8.63 -5.68
C GLY A 423 -5.80 -9.02 -6.01
N TRP A 424 -6.49 -8.15 -6.71
CA TRP A 424 -7.93 -8.32 -7.02
C TRP A 424 -8.21 -8.05 -8.48
N LEU A 425 -9.27 -8.67 -9.00
CA LEU A 425 -9.82 -8.30 -10.29
C LEU A 425 -11.26 -8.78 -10.43
N ARG A 426 -12.14 -7.91 -10.88
CA ARG A 426 -13.44 -8.28 -11.45
C ARG A 426 -13.22 -8.87 -12.83
N ALA A 427 -13.74 -10.05 -13.10
CA ALA A 427 -13.41 -10.77 -14.34
C ALA A 427 -13.91 -10.06 -15.62
N SER A 428 -14.94 -9.23 -15.52
CA SER A 428 -15.37 -8.36 -16.63
C SER A 428 -14.36 -7.27 -16.98
N GLU A 429 -13.53 -6.84 -16.01
CA GLU A 429 -12.49 -5.80 -16.13
C GLU A 429 -11.12 -6.35 -16.58
N ARG A 430 -11.10 -7.51 -17.24
CA ARG A 430 -9.86 -8.24 -17.59
C ARG A 430 -9.05 -7.67 -18.75
N ALA A 431 -9.55 -6.65 -19.45
CA ALA A 431 -8.82 -5.99 -20.52
C ALA A 431 -7.59 -5.27 -19.97
N LEU A 432 -6.43 -5.46 -20.62
CA LEU A 432 -5.20 -4.81 -20.22
C LEU A 432 -4.89 -3.65 -21.14
N SER A 433 -4.36 -2.58 -20.56
CA SER A 433 -3.79 -1.47 -21.30
C SER A 433 -2.57 -1.92 -22.09
N HIS A 434 -2.37 -1.33 -23.27
CA HIS A 434 -1.22 -1.57 -24.14
C HIS A 434 -0.32 -0.33 -24.30
N ASN A 435 -0.72 0.78 -23.74
CA ASN A 435 -0.02 2.05 -23.75
C ASN A 435 -0.09 2.67 -22.34
N SER A 436 0.25 3.94 -22.24
CA SER A 436 0.18 4.69 -20.96
C SER A 436 -1.10 5.54 -20.84
N ASP A 437 -2.15 5.27 -21.65
CA ASP A 437 -3.44 5.96 -21.55
C ASP A 437 -4.36 5.18 -20.60
N ASP A 438 -3.93 5.00 -19.37
CA ASP A 438 -4.61 4.27 -18.30
C ASP A 438 -4.48 4.99 -16.97
N TYR A 439 -5.10 4.45 -15.93
CA TYR A 439 -5.17 5.11 -14.62
C TYR A 439 -3.83 5.20 -13.87
N LEU A 440 -2.82 4.42 -14.28
CA LEU A 440 -1.46 4.50 -13.72
C LEU A 440 -0.48 5.27 -14.63
N GLY A 441 -0.84 5.53 -15.88
CA GLY A 441 0.04 6.22 -16.82
C GLY A 441 1.27 5.42 -17.24
N ILE A 442 1.22 4.08 -17.17
CA ILE A 442 2.33 3.18 -17.51
C ILE A 442 1.89 2.03 -18.44
N PRO A 443 2.77 1.54 -19.31
CA PRO A 443 2.43 0.39 -20.13
C PRO A 443 2.44 -0.91 -19.31
N SER A 444 1.44 -1.77 -19.51
CA SER A 444 1.42 -3.10 -18.89
C SER A 444 2.68 -3.90 -19.17
N THR A 445 3.24 -4.51 -18.13
CA THR A 445 4.37 -5.44 -18.21
C THR A 445 3.97 -6.87 -17.80
N PRO A 446 4.85 -7.85 -17.90
CA PRO A 446 4.56 -9.19 -17.39
C PRO A 446 4.32 -9.25 -15.88
N THR A 447 5.01 -8.44 -15.10
CA THR A 447 4.92 -8.37 -13.63
C THR A 447 3.96 -7.29 -13.15
N ASP A 448 3.76 -6.26 -13.94
CA ASP A 448 2.92 -5.12 -13.61
C ASP A 448 1.86 -4.93 -14.71
N PRO A 449 0.79 -5.72 -14.71
CA PRO A 449 -0.30 -5.61 -15.67
C PRO A 449 -1.28 -4.53 -15.24
N VAL A 450 -1.55 -3.56 -16.10
CA VAL A 450 -2.51 -2.48 -15.86
C VAL A 450 -3.82 -2.76 -16.61
N PRO A 451 -4.93 -3.06 -15.90
CA PRO A 451 -6.25 -3.14 -16.51
C PRO A 451 -6.72 -1.76 -16.99
N THR A 452 -7.50 -1.72 -18.06
CA THR A 452 -8.04 -0.45 -18.60
C THR A 452 -9.13 0.15 -17.72
N PHE A 453 -9.90 -0.69 -17.05
CA PHE A 453 -11.07 -0.32 -16.23
C PHE A 453 -12.08 0.60 -16.92
N THR A 454 -12.08 0.68 -18.24
CA THR A 454 -13.03 1.49 -18.99
C THR A 454 -14.33 0.73 -19.25
N ALA A 455 -15.45 1.45 -19.31
CA ALA A 455 -16.76 0.84 -19.62
C ALA A 455 -16.79 0.14 -20.99
N ASP A 456 -16.04 0.66 -21.98
CA ASP A 456 -16.01 0.12 -23.34
C ASP A 456 -15.25 -1.22 -23.41
N ASP A 457 -14.30 -1.45 -22.53
CA ASP A 457 -13.48 -2.67 -22.45
C ASP A 457 -14.07 -3.72 -21.51
N ALA A 458 -15.01 -3.33 -20.67
CA ALA A 458 -15.69 -4.24 -19.76
C ALA A 458 -16.48 -5.30 -20.55
N ALA A 459 -16.22 -6.57 -20.26
CA ALA A 459 -16.84 -7.66 -21.01
C ALA A 459 -17.19 -8.83 -20.11
N GLN A 460 -18.46 -9.22 -20.09
CA GLN A 460 -18.93 -10.38 -19.35
C GLN A 460 -18.16 -11.67 -19.70
N MET A 461 -18.11 -12.59 -18.77
CA MET A 461 -17.57 -13.92 -18.97
C MET A 461 -18.44 -14.71 -19.95
N PRO A 462 -17.89 -15.26 -21.04
CA PRO A 462 -18.66 -16.07 -21.98
C PRO A 462 -19.07 -17.39 -21.31
N ALA A 463 -20.32 -17.77 -21.47
CA ALA A 463 -20.84 -19.02 -20.91
C ALA A 463 -20.00 -20.23 -21.33
N HIS A 464 -19.64 -21.06 -20.37
CA HIS A 464 -18.93 -22.34 -20.57
C HIS A 464 -17.55 -22.27 -21.27
N LYS A 465 -16.93 -21.08 -21.38
CA LYS A 465 -15.62 -20.93 -22.01
C LYS A 465 -14.58 -20.41 -21.02
N PHE A 466 -13.36 -20.90 -21.15
CA PHE A 466 -12.21 -20.33 -20.48
C PHE A 466 -11.77 -19.04 -21.16
N VAL A 467 -11.57 -18.00 -20.38
CA VAL A 467 -10.98 -16.73 -20.81
C VAL A 467 -9.71 -16.44 -20.03
N LYS A 468 -8.80 -15.69 -20.62
CA LYS A 468 -7.62 -15.21 -19.93
C LYS A 468 -8.02 -14.07 -18.97
N VAL A 469 -7.60 -14.17 -17.73
CA VAL A 469 -7.72 -13.16 -16.69
C VAL A 469 -6.34 -12.94 -16.10
N VAL A 470 -5.99 -11.68 -15.85
CA VAL A 470 -4.72 -11.31 -15.22
C VAL A 470 -5.03 -10.47 -13.99
N ILE A 471 -4.80 -11.03 -12.82
CA ILE A 471 -4.98 -10.33 -11.55
C ILE A 471 -3.68 -9.59 -11.27
N PRO A 472 -3.65 -8.24 -11.24
CA PRO A 472 -2.51 -7.49 -10.73
C PRO A 472 -2.38 -7.76 -9.24
N LEU A 473 -1.15 -7.95 -8.76
CA LEU A 473 -0.83 -7.96 -7.34
C LEU A 473 -0.38 -6.56 -6.95
N TYR A 474 -0.61 -6.16 -5.72
CA TYR A 474 0.00 -4.96 -5.19
C TYR A 474 1.51 -5.17 -5.01
N ASP A 475 2.25 -4.08 -4.89
CA ASP A 475 3.70 -4.17 -4.70
C ASP A 475 4.04 -4.90 -3.41
N GLU A 476 5.13 -5.66 -3.45
CA GLU A 476 5.72 -6.34 -2.30
C GLU A 476 7.22 -6.06 -2.23
N GLY A 477 7.78 -6.10 -1.03
CA GLY A 477 9.20 -6.10 -0.79
C GLY A 477 9.54 -7.21 0.19
N HIS A 478 9.62 -8.46 -0.28
CA HIS A 478 9.74 -9.64 0.56
C HIS A 478 10.89 -10.55 0.15
N VAL A 479 11.57 -11.17 1.11
CA VAL A 479 12.58 -12.20 0.86
C VAL A 479 12.05 -13.56 1.30
N TYR A 480 11.63 -14.36 0.33
CA TYR A 480 11.29 -15.77 0.56
C TYR A 480 12.57 -16.54 0.87
N ARG A 481 12.69 -17.05 2.07
CA ARG A 481 13.92 -17.69 2.55
C ARG A 481 14.20 -19.03 1.87
N ALA A 482 15.47 -19.41 1.76
CA ALA A 482 15.88 -20.74 1.33
C ALA A 482 15.18 -21.82 2.18
N GLY A 483 14.64 -22.86 1.53
CA GLY A 483 13.85 -23.90 2.17
C GLY A 483 12.37 -23.56 2.37
N SER A 484 11.97 -22.29 2.31
CA SER A 484 10.57 -21.88 2.26
C SER A 484 9.97 -22.12 0.88
N ARG A 485 8.67 -21.86 0.72
CA ARG A 485 7.92 -22.04 -0.54
C ARG A 485 7.04 -20.84 -0.80
N ILE A 486 6.89 -20.45 -2.05
CA ILE A 486 5.90 -19.47 -2.47
C ILE A 486 4.56 -20.15 -2.65
N ARG A 487 3.51 -19.59 -2.09
CA ARG A 487 2.13 -20.04 -2.25
C ARG A 487 1.29 -18.96 -2.90
N VAL A 488 0.42 -19.35 -3.85
CA VAL A 488 -0.68 -18.51 -4.34
C VAL A 488 -2.00 -19.18 -4.00
N THR A 489 -2.91 -18.42 -3.38
CA THR A 489 -4.29 -18.86 -3.11
C THR A 489 -5.24 -17.97 -3.91
N ILE A 490 -6.22 -18.59 -4.59
CA ILE A 490 -7.22 -17.89 -5.41
C ILE A 490 -8.59 -18.15 -4.80
N SER A 491 -9.31 -17.10 -4.45
CA SER A 491 -10.61 -17.13 -3.79
C SER A 491 -11.53 -15.99 -4.27
N ALA A 492 -12.72 -15.87 -3.67
CA ALA A 492 -13.47 -14.62 -3.68
C ALA A 492 -12.73 -13.56 -2.84
N PRO A 493 -12.84 -12.25 -3.17
CA PRO A 493 -12.39 -11.18 -2.29
C PRO A 493 -13.07 -11.26 -0.92
N ASN A 494 -12.29 -11.28 0.15
CA ASN A 494 -12.78 -11.36 1.52
C ASN A 494 -11.64 -11.08 2.52
N GLY A 495 -11.85 -11.27 3.80
CA GLY A 495 -11.06 -10.88 4.96
C GLY A 495 -9.56 -11.21 4.99
N THR A 496 -8.82 -10.97 3.92
CA THR A 496 -7.36 -11.04 3.87
C THR A 496 -6.70 -9.68 3.65
N GLN A 497 -7.48 -8.62 3.65
CA GLN A 497 -7.02 -7.24 3.75
C GLN A 497 -7.75 -6.58 4.90
N PRO A 498 -7.05 -6.13 5.96
CA PRO A 498 -7.69 -5.56 7.14
C PRO A 498 -8.52 -4.32 6.79
N VAL A 499 -9.66 -4.18 7.45
CA VAL A 499 -10.62 -3.09 7.32
C VAL A 499 -11.21 -2.86 5.92
N TRP A 500 -10.83 -3.69 4.93
CA TRP A 500 -11.41 -3.66 3.59
C TRP A 500 -12.60 -4.61 3.49
N SER A 501 -13.61 -4.17 2.77
CA SER A 501 -14.73 -4.99 2.30
C SER A 501 -15.04 -4.63 0.85
N PHE A 502 -15.71 -5.53 0.16
CA PHE A 502 -15.84 -5.42 -1.30
C PHE A 502 -17.30 -5.48 -1.74
N GLY A 503 -17.69 -4.55 -2.61
CA GLY A 503 -18.97 -4.57 -3.32
C GLY A 503 -18.97 -5.64 -4.42
N GLN A 504 -18.91 -6.91 -4.01
CA GLN A 504 -18.76 -8.03 -4.92
C GLN A 504 -20.02 -8.26 -5.76
N THR A 505 -19.80 -8.79 -6.98
CA THR A 505 -20.90 -9.35 -7.78
C THR A 505 -21.53 -10.52 -7.05
N GLN A 506 -22.85 -10.45 -6.89
CA GLN A 506 -23.64 -11.48 -6.24
C GLN A 506 -24.54 -12.16 -7.27
N PRO A 507 -24.26 -13.42 -7.65
CA PRO A 507 -25.18 -14.15 -8.51
C PRO A 507 -26.49 -14.43 -7.80
N ALA A 508 -27.57 -14.61 -8.52
CA ALA A 508 -28.89 -14.90 -7.94
C ALA A 508 -28.89 -16.17 -7.07
N SER A 509 -27.96 -17.11 -7.30
CA SER A 509 -27.72 -18.29 -6.49
C SER A 509 -26.94 -18.02 -5.19
N GLY A 510 -26.41 -16.81 -4.99
CA GLY A 510 -25.53 -16.46 -3.88
C GLY A 510 -24.06 -16.89 -4.04
N THR A 511 -23.76 -17.83 -4.93
CA THR A 511 -22.41 -18.35 -5.17
C THR A 511 -22.17 -18.65 -6.64
N ALA A 512 -20.92 -18.59 -7.08
CA ALA A 512 -20.47 -18.99 -8.40
C ALA A 512 -19.47 -20.15 -8.32
N THR A 513 -19.48 -21.06 -9.29
CA THR A 513 -18.41 -22.03 -9.48
C THR A 513 -17.36 -21.43 -10.39
N VAL A 514 -16.14 -21.33 -9.89
CA VAL A 514 -14.96 -20.87 -10.63
C VAL A 514 -14.08 -22.04 -10.97
N SER A 515 -13.74 -22.18 -12.26
CA SER A 515 -12.84 -23.21 -12.77
C SER A 515 -11.56 -22.56 -13.31
N ILE A 516 -10.41 -23.09 -12.93
CA ILE A 516 -9.10 -22.63 -13.39
C ILE A 516 -8.44 -23.75 -14.19
N ALA A 517 -8.15 -23.48 -15.46
CA ALA A 517 -7.46 -24.44 -16.32
C ALA A 517 -5.94 -24.40 -16.10
N ARG A 518 -5.34 -25.58 -16.21
CA ARG A 518 -3.89 -25.78 -16.17
C ARG A 518 -3.49 -26.75 -17.30
N SER A 519 -2.85 -26.23 -18.32
CA SER A 519 -2.42 -27.03 -19.47
C SER A 519 -1.36 -26.31 -20.29
N ALA A 520 -0.76 -27.00 -21.25
CA ALA A 520 0.17 -26.40 -22.20
C ALA A 520 -0.50 -25.30 -23.06
N SER A 521 -1.78 -25.46 -23.43
CA SER A 521 -2.55 -24.48 -24.22
C SER A 521 -3.18 -23.39 -23.38
N MET A 522 -3.48 -23.66 -22.12
CA MET A 522 -4.06 -22.71 -21.15
C MET A 522 -3.17 -22.66 -19.88
N PRO A 523 -1.95 -22.09 -19.97
CA PRO A 523 -0.97 -22.13 -18.91
C PRO A 523 -1.24 -21.05 -17.86
N SER A 524 -2.05 -21.34 -16.86
CA SER A 524 -2.20 -20.49 -15.68
C SER A 524 -0.90 -20.44 -14.89
N ARG A 525 -0.53 -19.26 -14.36
CA ARG A 525 0.77 -19.05 -13.71
C ARG A 525 0.80 -17.84 -12.80
N LEU A 526 1.69 -17.88 -11.82
CA LEU A 526 2.19 -16.74 -11.06
C LEU A 526 3.40 -16.15 -11.79
N VAL A 527 3.54 -14.82 -11.75
CA VAL A 527 4.71 -14.07 -12.26
C VAL A 527 5.11 -13.04 -11.21
N LEU A 528 6.36 -13.09 -10.73
CA LEU A 528 6.88 -12.14 -9.75
C LEU A 528 8.19 -11.50 -10.24
N PRO A 529 8.46 -10.22 -9.87
CA PRO A 529 9.70 -9.51 -10.20
C PRO A 529 10.82 -9.93 -9.25
N VAL A 530 11.56 -10.97 -9.59
CA VAL A 530 12.68 -11.47 -8.77
C VAL A 530 13.92 -10.61 -8.98
N VAL A 531 14.42 -10.04 -7.89
CA VAL A 531 15.63 -9.20 -7.85
C VAL A 531 16.86 -10.07 -7.55
N ALA A 532 17.86 -9.98 -8.40
CA ALA A 532 19.10 -10.72 -8.23
C ALA A 532 20.05 -10.04 -7.24
N GLY A 533 20.84 -10.84 -6.52
CA GLY A 533 21.94 -10.35 -5.68
C GLY A 533 21.52 -9.80 -4.31
N VAL A 534 20.23 -9.85 -3.97
CA VAL A 534 19.73 -9.53 -2.63
C VAL A 534 19.43 -10.83 -1.88
N THR A 535 20.09 -11.02 -0.76
CA THR A 535 19.87 -12.14 0.16
C THR A 535 19.71 -11.60 1.57
N ALA A 536 18.92 -12.26 2.39
CA ALA A 536 18.76 -11.83 3.76
C ALA A 536 20.00 -12.15 4.60
N PRO A 537 20.60 -11.16 5.26
CA PRO A 537 21.71 -11.39 6.19
C PRO A 537 21.23 -11.91 7.55
N THR A 538 19.92 -11.93 7.78
CA THR A 538 19.27 -12.31 9.02
C THR A 538 18.68 -13.72 8.94
N ALA A 539 18.47 -14.34 10.09
CA ALA A 539 17.72 -15.57 10.18
C ALA A 539 16.25 -15.37 9.78
N LEU A 540 15.54 -16.49 9.55
CA LEU A 540 14.09 -16.44 9.33
C LEU A 540 13.41 -15.74 10.52
N PRO A 541 12.60 -14.69 10.29
CA PRO A 541 11.90 -13.97 11.35
C PRO A 541 11.04 -14.88 12.24
N ALA A 542 10.82 -14.51 13.50
CA ALA A 542 9.88 -15.25 14.36
C ALA A 542 8.46 -15.24 13.77
N CYS A 543 7.62 -16.18 14.16
CA CYS A 543 6.22 -16.24 13.75
C CYS A 543 5.30 -16.12 14.99
N PRO A 544 4.53 -15.04 15.13
CA PRO A 544 4.54 -13.80 14.34
C PRO A 544 5.66 -12.85 14.79
N SER A 545 6.12 -11.98 13.89
CA SER A 545 6.94 -10.81 14.26
C SER A 545 6.80 -9.68 13.24
N LEU A 546 6.57 -9.99 11.97
CA LEU A 546 6.52 -8.97 10.91
C LEU A 546 5.27 -8.10 11.05
N ARG A 547 5.45 -6.82 10.89
CA ARG A 547 4.36 -5.84 11.00
C ARG A 547 3.46 -5.94 9.76
N ASN A 548 2.18 -6.08 10.00
CA ASN A 548 1.09 -6.27 9.04
C ASN A 548 1.23 -7.49 8.10
N GLU A 549 2.20 -8.35 8.34
CA GLU A 549 2.34 -9.67 7.73
C GLU A 549 2.03 -10.79 8.76
N PRO A 550 0.77 -11.11 8.99
CA PRO A 550 0.39 -12.11 9.98
C PRO A 550 0.92 -13.49 9.63
N CYS A 551 1.21 -14.25 10.66
CA CYS A 551 1.75 -15.59 10.56
C CYS A 551 0.83 -16.62 11.27
N ARG A 552 0.65 -17.79 10.65
CA ARG A 552 -0.19 -18.89 11.17
C ARG A 552 0.43 -20.25 10.86
N PRO A 553 0.01 -21.34 11.52
CA PRO A 553 0.37 -22.68 11.08
C PRO A 553 -0.09 -22.94 9.64
N TYR A 554 0.80 -23.48 8.81
CA TYR A 554 0.48 -23.80 7.42
C TYR A 554 -0.53 -24.95 7.34
N GLN A 555 -1.57 -24.75 6.54
CA GLN A 555 -2.56 -25.76 6.21
C GLN A 555 -2.73 -25.86 4.69
N PRO A 556 -2.48 -27.04 4.07
CA PRO A 556 -2.69 -27.21 2.65
C PRO A 556 -4.18 -27.15 2.29
N ILE A 557 -4.49 -26.57 1.13
CA ILE A 557 -5.82 -26.64 0.51
C ILE A 557 -5.78 -27.75 -0.54
N ALA A 558 -6.69 -28.72 -0.42
CA ALA A 558 -6.90 -29.72 -1.44
C ALA A 558 -7.78 -29.12 -2.56
N ASN A 559 -7.20 -28.92 -3.74
CA ASN A 559 -7.94 -28.42 -4.90
C ASN A 559 -8.93 -29.49 -5.37
N ALA A 560 -10.20 -29.13 -5.51
CA ALA A 560 -11.20 -30.00 -6.10
C ALA A 560 -11.01 -30.04 -7.63
N GLY A 561 -11.00 -31.23 -8.21
CA GLY A 561 -10.94 -31.40 -9.67
C GLY A 561 -12.23 -30.92 -10.32
N GLY A 562 -12.10 -30.12 -11.40
CA GLY A 562 -13.21 -29.66 -12.20
C GLY A 562 -13.40 -30.47 -13.50
N THR A 563 -14.57 -30.32 -14.10
CA THR A 563 -14.82 -30.89 -15.45
C THR A 563 -14.08 -30.09 -16.51
N PRO A 564 -13.52 -30.74 -17.54
CA PRO A 564 -12.86 -30.11 -18.68
C PRO A 564 -13.73 -29.10 -19.43
#